data_f115a63ee8b172f4a59dac4ecd54ef27
#
_entry.id   f115a63ee8b172f4a59dac4ecd54ef27
#
_cell.length_a   1.000
_cell.length_b   1.000
_cell.length_c   1.000
_cell.angle_alpha   90.00
_cell.angle_beta   90.00
_cell.angle_gamma   90.00
#
_symmetry.space_group_name_H-M   'P 1'
#
loop_
_entity.id
_entity.type
_entity.pdbx_description
1 polymer ?
#
loop_
_entity_poly.entity_id
_entity_poly.type
_entity_poly.pdbx_seq_one_letter_code
_entity_poly.pdbx_strand_id
1 'polypeptide(L)'
;MASSQLVDPEASTKEFVCMEENVLQKHVSFFDQNNDGIVYPWETFKGFRQIGCGLALSSVAAVFINMGLSSKTRPGKFPSLLFPIEIQNIQKGKHGSDTDVYDPEGRFVPKKFEEIFSKHAIANKSALTSDELMAMVKGNREPKNYSGWLASYVEWKILYVLCKDKDGLLHRDTIKAVYDGSLFEQMAKDKSASDKK
;
A
#
# COMPACT_ATOMS: atom_id res chain seq x y z
N MET A 1 15.54 -42.84 -9.35
CA MET A 1 14.56 -42.62 -8.25
C MET A 1 14.26 -41.14 -8.22
N ALA A 2 13.10 -40.75 -8.75
CA ALA A 2 12.68 -39.35 -8.78
C ALA A 2 11.99 -39.05 -7.47
N SER A 3 12.52 -38.09 -6.70
CA SER A 3 11.92 -37.56 -5.48
C SER A 3 10.76 -36.68 -5.87
N SER A 4 9.53 -37.14 -5.68
CA SER A 4 8.34 -36.29 -5.77
C SER A 4 8.29 -35.37 -4.55
N GLN A 5 8.53 -34.08 -4.74
CA GLN A 5 8.23 -33.07 -3.72
C GLN A 5 6.72 -33.02 -3.54
N LEU A 6 6.28 -33.44 -2.36
CA LEU A 6 4.89 -33.26 -1.90
C LEU A 6 4.67 -31.74 -1.72
N VAL A 7 3.90 -31.16 -2.61
CA VAL A 7 3.40 -29.79 -2.47
C VAL A 7 2.36 -29.80 -1.35
N ASP A 8 2.59 -29.01 -0.32
CA ASP A 8 1.70 -28.89 0.83
C ASP A 8 0.35 -28.30 0.37
N PRO A 9 -0.76 -29.03 0.50
CA PRO A 9 -2.07 -28.57 0.05
C PRO A 9 -2.58 -27.35 0.82
N GLU A 10 -2.16 -27.13 2.06
CA GLU A 10 -2.51 -25.96 2.86
C GLU A 10 -1.82 -24.68 2.37
N ALA A 11 -0.56 -24.76 1.91
CA ALA A 11 0.15 -23.63 1.34
C ALA A 11 -0.50 -23.19 0.02
N SER A 12 -0.89 -24.14 -0.83
CA SER A 12 -1.61 -23.88 -2.09
C SER A 12 -2.98 -23.24 -1.85
N THR A 13 -3.70 -23.68 -0.81
CA THR A 13 -5.03 -23.15 -0.48
C THR A 13 -4.96 -21.73 0.08
N LYS A 14 -3.96 -21.41 0.90
CA LYS A 14 -3.71 -20.05 1.41
C LYS A 14 -3.31 -19.08 0.31
N GLU A 15 -2.51 -19.53 -0.65
CA GLU A 15 -2.10 -18.72 -1.80
C GLU A 15 -3.28 -18.47 -2.75
N PHE A 16 -4.15 -19.46 -2.96
CA PHE A 16 -5.34 -19.34 -3.78
C PHE A 16 -6.41 -18.41 -3.16
N VAL A 17 -6.64 -18.50 -1.85
CA VAL A 17 -7.56 -17.59 -1.11
C VAL A 17 -7.07 -16.15 -1.16
N CYS A 18 -5.75 -15.91 -1.05
CA CYS A 18 -5.17 -14.58 -1.16
C CYS A 18 -5.34 -13.96 -2.56
N MET A 19 -5.46 -14.76 -3.61
CA MET A 19 -5.69 -14.29 -4.98
C MET A 19 -7.15 -13.89 -5.25
N GLU A 20 -8.11 -14.41 -4.50
CA GLU A 20 -9.53 -14.05 -4.64
C GLU A 20 -9.95 -12.86 -3.76
N GLU A 21 -9.21 -12.59 -2.69
CA GLU A 21 -9.52 -11.49 -1.78
C GLU A 21 -9.11 -10.15 -2.38
N ASN A 22 -9.98 -9.14 -2.29
CA ASN A 22 -9.63 -7.77 -2.68
C ASN A 22 -8.70 -7.15 -1.61
N VAL A 23 -7.42 -7.47 -1.70
CA VAL A 23 -6.41 -7.07 -0.72
C VAL A 23 -6.19 -5.55 -0.70
N LEU A 24 -6.51 -4.85 -1.80
CA LEU A 24 -6.49 -3.39 -1.81
C LEU A 24 -7.58 -2.80 -0.92
N GLN A 25 -8.77 -3.41 -0.90
CA GLN A 25 -9.83 -3.02 0.05
C GLN A 25 -9.38 -3.28 1.50
N LYS A 26 -8.78 -4.44 1.77
CA LYS A 26 -8.23 -4.76 3.08
C LYS A 26 -7.18 -3.75 3.53
N HIS A 27 -6.26 -3.36 2.65
CA HIS A 27 -5.25 -2.33 2.91
C HIS A 27 -5.89 -1.00 3.38
N VAL A 28 -6.98 -0.59 2.74
CA VAL A 28 -7.66 0.67 3.07
C VAL A 28 -8.58 0.54 4.28
N SER A 29 -9.12 -0.65 4.55
CA SER A 29 -10.01 -0.91 5.69
C SER A 29 -9.35 -0.66 7.06
N PHE A 30 -8.02 -0.71 7.15
CA PHE A 30 -7.30 -0.28 8.36
C PHE A 30 -7.66 1.14 8.79
N PHE A 31 -7.95 2.02 7.85
CA PHE A 31 -8.28 3.43 8.13
C PHE A 31 -9.76 3.63 8.48
N ASP A 32 -10.63 2.71 8.14
CA ASP A 32 -12.06 2.75 8.47
C ASP A 32 -12.28 2.40 9.94
N GLN A 33 -12.35 3.43 10.79
CA GLN A 33 -12.35 3.27 12.24
C GLN A 33 -13.71 2.83 12.80
N ASN A 34 -14.78 3.09 12.07
CA ASN A 34 -16.15 2.77 12.48
C ASN A 34 -16.76 1.59 11.70
N ASN A 35 -16.00 1.04 10.71
CA ASN A 35 -16.37 -0.05 9.84
C ASN A 35 -17.67 0.21 9.04
N ASP A 36 -17.84 1.45 8.55
CA ASP A 36 -18.99 1.83 7.72
C ASP A 36 -18.72 1.73 6.20
N GLY A 37 -17.50 1.32 5.82
CA GLY A 37 -17.06 1.20 4.42
C GLY A 37 -16.62 2.52 3.79
N ILE A 38 -16.51 3.60 4.57
CA ILE A 38 -16.14 4.93 4.11
C ILE A 38 -15.00 5.48 4.97
N VAL A 39 -13.94 5.94 4.35
CA VAL A 39 -12.82 6.57 5.06
C VAL A 39 -12.87 8.09 4.90
N TYR A 40 -13.08 8.80 5.98
CA TYR A 40 -13.04 10.26 6.04
C TYR A 40 -11.64 10.80 6.40
N PRO A 41 -11.34 12.10 6.15
CA PRO A 41 -10.03 12.68 6.47
C PRO A 41 -9.61 12.51 7.93
N TRP A 42 -10.54 12.60 8.88
CA TRP A 42 -10.24 12.40 10.31
C TRP A 42 -9.87 10.94 10.64
N GLU A 43 -10.39 9.97 9.88
CA GLU A 43 -10.06 8.56 10.04
C GLU A 43 -8.70 8.25 9.42
N THR A 44 -8.42 8.79 8.23
CA THR A 44 -7.07 8.76 7.65
C THR A 44 -6.06 9.37 8.60
N PHE A 45 -6.34 10.54 9.18
CA PHE A 45 -5.49 11.18 10.17
C PHE A 45 -5.25 10.27 11.38
N LYS A 46 -6.31 9.69 11.98
CA LYS A 46 -6.20 8.77 13.11
C LYS A 46 -5.37 7.53 12.78
N GLY A 47 -5.61 6.90 11.62
CA GLY A 47 -4.85 5.74 11.16
C GLY A 47 -3.34 6.05 11.04
N PHE A 48 -2.97 7.19 10.45
CA PHE A 48 -1.56 7.62 10.41
C PHE A 48 -0.99 7.88 11.79
N ARG A 49 -1.77 8.42 12.72
CA ARG A 49 -1.34 8.57 14.13
C ARG A 49 -1.12 7.22 14.82
N GLN A 50 -1.99 6.25 14.57
CA GLN A 50 -1.89 4.90 15.13
C GLN A 50 -0.63 4.16 14.69
N ILE A 51 -0.18 4.35 13.46
CA ILE A 51 1.08 3.76 12.95
C ILE A 51 2.33 4.57 13.32
N GLY A 52 2.19 5.61 14.14
CA GLY A 52 3.32 6.36 14.70
C GLY A 52 3.71 7.63 13.94
N CYS A 53 2.97 8.05 12.92
CA CYS A 53 3.25 9.29 12.21
C CYS A 53 3.03 10.52 13.11
N GLY A 54 3.88 11.55 12.95
CA GLY A 54 3.72 12.84 13.62
C GLY A 54 2.50 13.61 13.14
N LEU A 55 2.06 14.63 13.91
CA LEU A 55 0.87 15.44 13.60
C LEU A 55 0.91 16.04 12.18
N ALA A 56 2.03 16.64 11.79
CA ALA A 56 2.17 17.28 10.49
C ALA A 56 1.99 16.30 9.34
N LEU A 57 2.68 15.15 9.37
CA LEU A 57 2.56 14.12 8.33
C LEU A 57 1.15 13.55 8.27
N SER A 58 0.53 13.26 9.42
CA SER A 58 -0.83 12.71 9.48
C SER A 58 -1.86 13.69 8.90
N SER A 59 -1.72 14.99 9.16
CA SER A 59 -2.60 16.02 8.59
C SER A 59 -2.44 16.16 7.08
N VAL A 60 -1.20 16.21 6.60
CA VAL A 60 -0.90 16.30 5.16
C VAL A 60 -1.42 15.06 4.43
N ALA A 61 -1.14 13.86 4.97
CA ALA A 61 -1.61 12.60 4.39
C ALA A 61 -3.13 12.55 4.31
N ALA A 62 -3.85 12.93 5.39
CA ALA A 62 -5.30 12.95 5.42
C ALA A 62 -5.89 13.85 4.32
N VAL A 63 -5.35 15.06 4.15
CA VAL A 63 -5.82 15.98 3.10
C VAL A 63 -5.52 15.42 1.71
N PHE A 64 -4.27 15.07 1.42
CA PHE A 64 -3.86 14.63 0.08
C PHE A 64 -4.54 13.33 -0.36
N ILE A 65 -4.59 12.33 0.51
CA ILE A 65 -5.18 11.03 0.19
C ILE A 65 -6.69 11.19 -0.05
N ASN A 66 -7.41 11.82 0.88
CA ASN A 66 -8.85 11.95 0.74
C ASN A 66 -9.25 12.85 -0.43
N MET A 67 -8.58 13.97 -0.67
CA MET A 67 -8.83 14.81 -1.86
C MET A 67 -8.53 14.06 -3.16
N GLY A 68 -7.42 13.30 -3.20
CA GLY A 68 -7.00 12.56 -4.40
C GLY A 68 -7.90 11.39 -4.75
N LEU A 69 -8.48 10.71 -3.76
CA LEU A 69 -9.24 9.48 -3.94
C LEU A 69 -10.77 9.68 -3.89
N SER A 70 -11.28 10.71 -3.22
CA SER A 70 -12.71 10.90 -3.00
C SER A 70 -13.53 10.90 -4.30
N SER A 71 -13.14 11.69 -5.29
CA SER A 71 -13.88 11.75 -6.57
C SER A 71 -13.78 10.46 -7.38
N LYS A 72 -12.62 9.77 -7.30
CA LYS A 72 -12.37 8.52 -8.03
C LYS A 72 -13.17 7.35 -7.46
N THR A 73 -13.29 7.29 -6.14
CA THR A 73 -14.01 6.20 -5.45
C THR A 73 -15.52 6.41 -5.39
N ARG A 74 -16.01 7.57 -5.84
CA ARG A 74 -17.44 7.95 -5.81
C ARG A 74 -17.99 8.29 -7.21
N PRO A 75 -17.91 7.38 -8.19
CA PRO A 75 -18.36 7.66 -9.54
C PRO A 75 -19.86 7.98 -9.57
N GLY A 76 -20.23 9.01 -10.32
CA GLY A 76 -21.63 9.43 -10.47
C GLY A 76 -22.25 10.17 -9.26
N LYS A 77 -21.49 10.36 -8.18
CA LYS A 77 -21.94 11.14 -7.01
C LYS A 77 -21.40 12.57 -7.07
N PHE A 78 -22.16 13.51 -6.53
CA PHE A 78 -21.71 14.89 -6.41
C PHE A 78 -20.44 14.98 -5.54
N PRO A 79 -19.52 15.93 -5.85
CA PRO A 79 -18.37 16.21 -4.99
C PRO A 79 -18.81 16.52 -3.56
N SER A 80 -18.05 16.03 -2.59
CA SER A 80 -18.31 16.28 -1.17
C SER A 80 -17.14 17.02 -0.56
N LEU A 81 -17.42 18.07 0.19
CA LEU A 81 -16.42 18.82 0.95
C LEU A 81 -15.80 18.00 2.11
N LEU A 82 -16.42 16.87 2.46
CA LEU A 82 -15.91 15.95 3.46
C LEU A 82 -14.90 14.95 2.87
N PHE A 83 -14.68 14.94 1.55
CA PHE A 83 -13.74 14.08 0.84
C PHE A 83 -13.76 12.61 1.29
N PRO A 84 -14.94 11.93 1.34
CA PRO A 84 -15.04 10.53 1.72
C PRO A 84 -14.44 9.64 0.63
N ILE A 85 -13.79 8.54 1.06
CA ILE A 85 -13.28 7.48 0.20
C ILE A 85 -14.17 6.26 0.40
N GLU A 86 -14.83 5.76 -0.65
CA GLU A 86 -15.62 4.53 -0.60
C GLU A 86 -14.72 3.31 -0.83
N ILE A 87 -14.55 2.46 0.19
CA ILE A 87 -13.64 1.30 0.16
C ILE A 87 -14.01 0.34 -0.96
N GLN A 88 -15.30 0.08 -1.18
CA GLN A 88 -15.78 -0.81 -2.24
C GLN A 88 -15.33 -0.41 -3.66
N ASN A 89 -14.94 0.84 -3.85
CA ASN A 89 -14.52 1.41 -5.13
C ASN A 89 -13.03 1.80 -5.17
N ILE A 90 -12.23 1.41 -4.17
CA ILE A 90 -10.86 1.88 -4.01
C ILE A 90 -9.97 1.56 -5.22
N GLN A 91 -10.21 0.46 -5.92
CA GLN A 91 -9.49 0.08 -7.13
C GLN A 91 -9.60 1.14 -8.25
N LYS A 92 -10.66 1.97 -8.26
CA LYS A 92 -10.81 3.09 -9.20
C LYS A 92 -9.87 4.26 -8.88
N GLY A 93 -9.26 4.24 -7.70
CA GLY A 93 -8.23 5.20 -7.28
C GLY A 93 -6.87 4.95 -7.92
N LYS A 94 -6.62 3.76 -8.47
CA LYS A 94 -5.34 3.43 -9.13
C LYS A 94 -5.00 4.47 -10.22
N HIS A 95 -3.73 4.68 -10.40
CA HIS A 95 -3.19 5.59 -11.44
C HIS A 95 -2.22 4.83 -12.36
N GLY A 96 -2.02 5.32 -13.59
CA GLY A 96 -1.22 4.62 -14.59
C GLY A 96 0.29 4.54 -14.30
N SER A 97 0.79 5.30 -13.32
CA SER A 97 2.20 5.25 -12.90
C SER A 97 2.41 4.32 -11.69
N ASP A 98 1.63 3.26 -11.60
CA ASP A 98 1.63 2.24 -10.55
C ASP A 98 2.64 1.11 -10.85
N THR A 99 2.84 0.23 -9.90
CA THR A 99 3.64 -1.00 -10.03
C THR A 99 2.85 -2.16 -10.63
N ASP A 100 1.54 -2.02 -10.79
CA ASP A 100 0.59 -3.06 -11.20
C ASP A 100 0.57 -4.31 -10.30
N VAL A 101 1.05 -4.19 -9.07
CA VAL A 101 0.96 -5.26 -8.05
C VAL A 101 -0.48 -5.52 -7.62
N TYR A 102 -1.35 -4.51 -7.75
CA TYR A 102 -2.80 -4.72 -7.73
C TYR A 102 -3.35 -4.73 -9.16
N ASP A 103 -4.17 -5.72 -9.49
CA ASP A 103 -4.90 -5.74 -10.75
C ASP A 103 -6.04 -4.69 -10.79
N PRO A 104 -6.78 -4.55 -11.91
CA PRO A 104 -7.90 -3.61 -11.99
C PRO A 104 -9.00 -3.83 -10.96
N GLU A 105 -9.13 -5.05 -10.42
CA GLU A 105 -10.10 -5.44 -9.41
C GLU A 105 -9.57 -5.27 -7.98
N GLY A 106 -8.30 -4.92 -7.80
CA GLY A 106 -7.65 -4.72 -6.49
C GLY A 106 -7.11 -6.01 -5.86
N ARG A 107 -6.92 -7.07 -6.66
CA ARG A 107 -6.32 -8.33 -6.21
C ARG A 107 -4.79 -8.29 -6.37
N PHE A 108 -4.09 -8.99 -5.50
CA PHE A 108 -2.63 -9.06 -5.53
C PHE A 108 -2.13 -9.90 -6.72
N VAL A 109 -1.14 -9.39 -7.45
CA VAL A 109 -0.50 -10.04 -8.61
C VAL A 109 0.93 -10.44 -8.24
N PRO A 110 1.19 -11.67 -7.79
CA PRO A 110 2.50 -12.12 -7.32
C PRO A 110 3.63 -11.87 -8.33
N LYS A 111 3.38 -12.12 -9.60
CA LYS A 111 4.37 -11.91 -10.67
C LYS A 111 4.83 -10.45 -10.75
N LYS A 112 3.93 -9.50 -10.60
CA LYS A 112 4.24 -8.06 -10.62
C LYS A 112 5.04 -7.65 -9.38
N PHE A 113 4.72 -8.22 -8.24
CA PHE A 113 5.51 -8.03 -7.03
C PHE A 113 6.95 -8.54 -7.20
N GLU A 114 7.13 -9.75 -7.77
CA GLU A 114 8.46 -10.30 -8.05
C GLU A 114 9.24 -9.44 -9.06
N GLU A 115 8.57 -8.85 -10.02
CA GLU A 115 9.20 -7.96 -11.01
C GLU A 115 9.85 -6.74 -10.37
N ILE A 116 9.33 -6.22 -9.24
CA ILE A 116 9.94 -5.11 -8.50
C ILE A 116 11.37 -5.46 -8.12
N PHE A 117 11.57 -6.60 -7.49
CA PHE A 117 12.88 -7.01 -6.97
C PHE A 117 13.81 -7.49 -8.07
N SER A 118 13.31 -8.24 -9.04
CA SER A 118 14.12 -8.72 -10.15
C SER A 118 14.68 -7.59 -11.02
N LYS A 119 13.94 -6.50 -11.16
CA LYS A 119 14.34 -5.34 -11.99
C LYS A 119 15.15 -4.30 -11.23
N HIS A 120 14.84 -4.06 -9.96
CA HIS A 120 15.33 -2.89 -9.24
C HIS A 120 16.22 -3.19 -8.04
N ALA A 121 16.11 -4.38 -7.42
CA ALA A 121 16.90 -4.77 -6.26
C ALA A 121 18.29 -5.27 -6.70
N ILE A 122 19.22 -4.36 -6.96
CA ILE A 122 20.56 -4.64 -7.48
C ILE A 122 21.54 -4.90 -6.33
N ALA A 123 21.54 -3.98 -5.35
CA ALA A 123 22.45 -4.02 -4.21
C ALA A 123 22.11 -5.16 -3.24
N ASN A 124 20.83 -5.38 -2.98
CA ASN A 124 20.32 -6.46 -2.11
C ASN A 124 19.06 -7.07 -2.72
N LYS A 125 19.08 -8.35 -3.07
CA LYS A 125 17.96 -9.03 -3.74
C LYS A 125 16.66 -9.08 -2.91
N SER A 126 16.75 -8.84 -1.61
CA SER A 126 15.61 -8.87 -0.68
C SER A 126 15.23 -7.49 -0.13
N ALA A 127 15.82 -6.40 -0.67
CA ALA A 127 15.52 -5.05 -0.21
C ALA A 127 15.82 -4.01 -1.30
N LEU A 128 15.24 -2.83 -1.17
CA LEU A 128 15.50 -1.68 -2.04
C LEU A 128 16.21 -0.57 -1.24
N THR A 129 17.26 -0.02 -1.81
CA THR A 129 17.84 1.24 -1.38
C THR A 129 16.94 2.42 -1.80
N SER A 130 17.19 3.61 -1.25
CA SER A 130 16.49 4.84 -1.67
C SER A 130 16.60 5.09 -3.18
N ASP A 131 17.78 4.88 -3.75
CA ASP A 131 18.05 5.18 -5.16
C ASP A 131 17.37 4.16 -6.07
N GLU A 132 17.39 2.89 -5.72
CA GLU A 132 16.69 1.82 -6.44
C GLU A 132 15.18 2.02 -6.40
N LEU A 133 14.63 2.41 -5.25
CA LEU A 133 13.24 2.77 -5.08
C LEU A 133 12.85 3.95 -6.00
N MET A 134 13.65 5.01 -5.99
CA MET A 134 13.40 6.17 -6.85
C MET A 134 13.56 5.87 -8.33
N ALA A 135 14.50 4.98 -8.70
CA ALA A 135 14.64 4.49 -10.07
C ALA A 135 13.39 3.71 -10.52
N MET A 136 12.83 2.87 -9.65
CA MET A 136 11.58 2.15 -9.89
C MET A 136 10.41 3.11 -10.10
N VAL A 137 10.20 4.05 -9.18
CA VAL A 137 9.13 5.07 -9.28
C VAL A 137 9.26 5.88 -10.56
N LYS A 138 10.47 6.25 -10.96
CA LYS A 138 10.73 6.96 -12.21
C LYS A 138 10.48 6.09 -13.43
N GLY A 139 10.85 4.80 -13.38
CA GLY A 139 10.67 3.84 -14.47
C GLY A 139 9.21 3.52 -14.76
N ASN A 140 8.35 3.58 -13.75
CA ASN A 140 6.91 3.31 -13.88
C ASN A 140 6.08 4.55 -14.31
N ARG A 141 6.72 5.68 -14.65
CA ARG A 141 6.00 6.88 -15.07
C ARG A 141 5.32 6.68 -16.41
N GLU A 142 4.01 6.77 -16.43
CA GLU A 142 3.23 6.84 -17.65
C GLU A 142 3.32 8.25 -18.25
N PRO A 143 3.52 8.41 -19.58
CA PRO A 143 3.60 9.72 -20.23
C PRO A 143 2.37 10.60 -19.93
N LYS A 144 2.60 11.87 -19.59
CA LYS A 144 1.58 12.88 -19.29
C LYS A 144 0.71 12.62 -18.03
N ASN A 145 0.97 11.55 -17.27
CA ASN A 145 0.26 11.24 -16.03
C ASN A 145 0.93 11.91 -14.81
N TYR A 146 1.00 13.25 -14.81
CA TYR A 146 1.72 14.03 -13.79
C TYR A 146 1.16 13.82 -12.37
N SER A 147 -0.16 13.69 -12.23
CA SER A 147 -0.79 13.40 -10.94
C SER A 147 -0.42 12.00 -10.42
N GLY A 148 -0.35 10.99 -11.31
CA GLY A 148 0.13 9.67 -10.98
C GLY A 148 1.61 9.63 -10.61
N TRP A 149 2.45 10.45 -11.25
CA TRP A 149 3.87 10.57 -10.87
C TRP A 149 4.02 11.10 -9.45
N LEU A 150 3.23 12.14 -9.10
CA LEU A 150 3.25 12.71 -7.76
C LEU A 150 2.72 11.71 -6.73
N ALA A 151 1.60 11.03 -7.02
CA ALA A 151 1.00 10.04 -6.15
C ALA A 151 2.00 8.91 -5.86
N SER A 152 2.53 8.26 -6.89
CA SER A 152 3.53 7.19 -6.75
C SER A 152 4.76 7.65 -5.95
N TYR A 153 5.29 8.85 -6.25
CA TYR A 153 6.42 9.37 -5.49
C TYR A 153 6.11 9.54 -4.00
N VAL A 154 4.95 10.13 -3.67
CA VAL A 154 4.56 10.40 -2.27
C VAL A 154 4.31 9.09 -1.52
N GLU A 155 3.58 8.15 -2.10
CA GLU A 155 3.28 6.83 -1.51
C GLU A 155 4.55 6.07 -1.15
N TRP A 156 5.45 5.91 -2.13
CA TRP A 156 6.70 5.18 -1.91
C TRP A 156 7.67 5.93 -1.00
N LYS A 157 7.69 7.26 -1.05
CA LYS A 157 8.54 8.06 -0.17
C LYS A 157 8.10 7.99 1.29
N ILE A 158 6.79 8.04 1.55
CA ILE A 158 6.23 7.87 2.90
C ILE A 158 6.57 6.48 3.42
N LEU A 159 6.30 5.43 2.62
CA LEU A 159 6.61 4.07 3.02
C LEU A 159 8.10 3.90 3.36
N TYR A 160 8.98 4.41 2.50
CA TYR A 160 10.42 4.33 2.74
C TYR A 160 10.83 5.04 4.04
N VAL A 161 10.32 6.24 4.29
CA VAL A 161 10.66 7.00 5.51
C VAL A 161 10.18 6.29 6.77
N LEU A 162 9.01 5.67 6.72
CA LEU A 162 8.41 4.98 7.87
C LEU A 162 9.03 3.61 8.14
N CYS A 163 9.47 2.90 7.11
CA CYS A 163 9.73 1.46 7.21
C CYS A 163 11.15 1.04 6.81
N LYS A 164 12.01 1.95 6.35
CA LYS A 164 13.42 1.61 6.12
C LYS A 164 14.11 1.23 7.41
N ASP A 165 15.00 0.27 7.33
CA ASP A 165 15.86 -0.08 8.45
C ASP A 165 16.97 0.97 8.72
N LYS A 166 17.82 0.68 9.73
CA LYS A 166 18.98 1.54 10.11
C LYS A 166 20.01 1.70 8.99
N ASP A 167 20.08 0.74 8.07
CA ASP A 167 21.02 0.73 6.95
C ASP A 167 20.41 1.40 5.68
N GLY A 168 19.19 1.94 5.79
CA GLY A 168 18.48 2.62 4.71
C GLY A 168 17.87 1.66 3.69
N LEU A 169 17.58 0.43 4.08
CA LEU A 169 16.99 -0.59 3.21
C LEU A 169 15.49 -0.75 3.50
N LEU A 170 14.69 -0.77 2.45
CA LEU A 170 13.27 -1.14 2.52
C LEU A 170 13.10 -2.59 2.11
N HIS A 171 12.81 -3.44 3.09
CA HIS A 171 12.81 -4.88 2.91
C HIS A 171 11.58 -5.39 2.13
N ARG A 172 11.79 -6.48 1.38
CA ARG A 172 10.78 -7.15 0.57
C ARG A 172 9.55 -7.56 1.39
N ASP A 173 9.76 -8.14 2.57
CA ASP A 173 8.65 -8.58 3.42
C ASP A 173 7.81 -7.40 3.93
N THR A 174 8.46 -6.27 4.21
CA THR A 174 7.77 -5.01 4.54
C THR A 174 6.93 -4.51 3.36
N ILE A 175 7.47 -4.51 2.15
CA ILE A 175 6.72 -4.12 0.94
C ILE A 175 5.55 -5.09 0.71
N LYS A 176 5.76 -6.41 0.89
CA LYS A 176 4.69 -7.39 0.79
C LYS A 176 3.58 -7.13 1.80
N ALA A 177 3.95 -6.84 3.05
CA ALA A 177 3.00 -6.54 4.12
C ALA A 177 2.18 -5.25 3.86
N VAL A 178 2.72 -4.29 3.08
CA VAL A 178 1.90 -3.16 2.57
C VAL A 178 0.82 -3.67 1.65
N TYR A 179 1.20 -4.46 0.67
CA TYR A 179 0.28 -4.93 -0.37
C TYR A 179 -0.80 -5.87 0.16
N ASP A 180 -0.52 -6.68 1.17
CA ASP A 180 -1.51 -7.58 1.79
C ASP A 180 -2.29 -6.93 2.96
N GLY A 181 -1.99 -5.66 3.26
CA GLY A 181 -2.67 -4.87 4.30
C GLY A 181 -2.28 -5.20 5.73
N SER A 182 -1.29 -6.06 5.98
CA SER A 182 -0.88 -6.46 7.34
C SER A 182 0.06 -5.47 8.01
N LEU A 183 0.80 -4.65 7.24
CA LEU A 183 1.81 -3.74 7.78
C LEU A 183 1.24 -2.73 8.77
N PHE A 184 0.13 -2.11 8.43
CA PHE A 184 -0.44 -1.05 9.27
C PHE A 184 -0.94 -1.58 10.60
N GLU A 185 -1.54 -2.77 10.62
CA GLU A 185 -1.94 -3.45 11.84
C GLU A 185 -0.73 -3.77 12.73
N GLN A 186 0.37 -4.25 12.12
CA GLN A 186 1.60 -4.54 12.85
C GLN A 186 2.19 -3.26 13.45
N MET A 187 2.33 -2.20 12.65
CA MET A 187 2.85 -0.90 13.12
C MET A 187 2.02 -0.32 14.27
N ALA A 188 0.68 -0.42 14.19
CA ALA A 188 -0.22 0.06 15.23
C ALA A 188 -0.06 -0.74 16.54
N LYS A 189 0.12 -2.07 16.45
CA LYS A 189 0.40 -2.92 17.61
C LYS A 189 1.74 -2.55 18.26
N ASP A 190 2.80 -2.40 17.46
CA ASP A 190 4.14 -2.06 17.94
C ASP A 190 4.15 -0.68 18.62
N LYS A 191 3.46 0.30 18.04
CA LYS A 191 3.28 1.63 18.63
C LYS A 191 2.56 1.56 19.96
N SER A 192 1.44 0.83 20.05
CA SER A 192 0.68 0.66 21.28
C SER A 192 1.48 -0.03 22.40
N ALA A 193 2.35 -0.97 22.02
CA ALA A 193 3.23 -1.66 22.97
C ALA A 193 4.34 -0.73 23.49
N SER A 194 4.83 0.19 22.68
CA SER A 194 5.86 1.16 23.08
C SER A 194 5.30 2.26 23.99
N ASP A 195 4.06 2.70 23.79
CA ASP A 195 3.41 3.74 24.61
C ASP A 195 3.00 3.25 26.01
N LYS A 196 3.02 1.94 26.26
CA LYS A 196 2.73 1.32 27.57
C LYS A 196 3.98 1.09 28.44
N LYS A 197 5.16 1.35 27.92
CA LYS A 197 6.44 1.26 28.65
C LYS A 197 6.89 2.62 29.14
#